data_da7f5e021879a7e84747fa660ae69834
#
_entry.id   da7f5e021879a7e84747fa660ae69834
#
_cell.length_a   1.000
_cell.length_b   1.000
_cell.length_c   1.000
_cell.angle_alpha   90.00
_cell.angle_beta   90.00
_cell.angle_gamma   90.00
#
_symmetry.space_group_name_H-M   'P 1'
#
loop_
_entity.id
_entity.type
_entity.pdbx_description
1 polymer ?
#
loop_
_entity_poly.entity_id
_entity_poly.type
_entity_poly.pdbx_seq_one_letter_code
_entity_poly.pdbx_strand_id
1 'polypeptide(L)'
;QKCLPKVENEDLTSTTLQMTIKAGNATGMSAIVTALTKEGITLEAECIGKVYNKDEFDKNEWTIIGEPKTSVIINNPSTVELTCADIVNRIPDVINAPAGFISTSKMPELSYRLNDLNEYIK
;
A
#
# COMPACT_ATOMS: atom_id res chain seq x y z
N GLN A 1 8.03 2.63 14.04
CA GLN A 1 6.86 3.09 13.28
C GLN A 1 6.54 4.53 13.63
N LYS A 2 6.25 5.36 12.62
CA LYS A 2 5.88 6.77 12.76
C LYS A 2 4.65 7.04 11.89
N CYS A 3 3.81 7.98 12.32
CA CYS A 3 2.70 8.48 11.54
C CYS A 3 2.77 10.03 11.57
N LEU A 4 2.81 10.64 10.39
CA LEU A 4 3.02 12.07 10.23
C LEU A 4 1.89 12.66 9.35
N PRO A 5 1.35 13.84 9.69
CA PRO A 5 0.40 14.51 8.82
C PRO A 5 1.11 15.00 7.55
N LYS A 6 0.43 14.94 6.42
CA LYS A 6 0.79 15.68 5.21
C LYS A 6 0.01 16.98 5.19
N VAL A 7 0.70 18.08 4.94
CA VAL A 7 0.15 19.45 4.99
C VAL A 7 0.59 20.16 3.73
N GLU A 8 -0.33 20.92 3.11
CA GLU A 8 -0.01 21.76 1.96
C GLU A 8 0.02 23.24 2.37
N ASN A 9 0.85 24.01 1.68
CA ASN A 9 1.01 25.45 1.92
C ASN A 9 -0.02 26.30 1.18
N GLU A 10 -0.85 25.68 0.34
CA GLU A 10 -1.91 26.31 -0.44
C GLU A 10 -3.24 25.59 -0.21
N ASP A 11 -4.34 26.27 -0.49
CA ASP A 11 -5.66 25.68 -0.43
C ASP A 11 -5.79 24.55 -1.47
N LEU A 12 -6.24 23.37 -1.02
CA LEU A 12 -6.41 22.21 -1.86
C LEU A 12 -7.90 21.84 -2.01
N THR A 13 -8.41 21.91 -3.22
CA THR A 13 -9.81 21.53 -3.49
C THR A 13 -9.88 20.10 -4.02
N SER A 14 -10.61 19.27 -3.29
CA SER A 14 -10.92 17.89 -3.68
C SER A 14 -12.29 17.82 -4.33
N THR A 15 -12.34 17.38 -5.59
CA THR A 15 -13.59 17.09 -6.29
C THR A 15 -14.25 15.83 -5.75
N THR A 16 -13.47 14.84 -5.34
CA THR A 16 -13.97 13.57 -4.78
C THR A 16 -14.65 13.79 -3.43
N LEU A 17 -14.04 14.58 -2.54
CA LEU A 17 -14.58 14.89 -1.22
C LEU A 17 -15.54 16.09 -1.25
N GLN A 18 -15.65 16.80 -2.37
CA GLN A 18 -16.47 18.01 -2.56
C GLN A 18 -16.17 19.06 -1.50
N MET A 19 -14.91 19.27 -1.16
CA MET A 19 -14.49 20.24 -0.15
C MET A 19 -13.15 20.88 -0.48
N THR A 20 -12.91 22.05 0.11
CA THR A 20 -11.61 22.73 0.08
C THR A 20 -10.94 22.60 1.44
N ILE A 21 -9.75 22.03 1.45
CA ILE A 21 -8.88 21.95 2.62
C ILE A 21 -8.01 23.20 2.61
N LYS A 22 -8.10 24.01 3.67
CA LYS A 22 -7.34 25.26 3.76
C LYS A 22 -5.86 24.99 4.00
N ALA A 23 -5.02 25.89 3.47
CA ALA A 23 -3.58 25.89 3.69
C ALA A 23 -3.25 25.70 5.19
N GLY A 24 -2.25 24.90 5.48
CA GLY A 24 -1.83 24.56 6.84
C GLY A 24 -2.63 23.45 7.53
N ASN A 25 -3.74 23.01 6.95
CA ASN A 25 -4.48 21.86 7.46
C ASN A 25 -3.96 20.53 6.87
N ALA A 26 -4.25 19.44 7.57
CA ALA A 26 -3.84 18.12 7.11
C ALA A 26 -4.62 17.70 5.86
N THR A 27 -3.92 17.36 4.81
CA THR A 27 -4.45 16.81 3.54
C THR A 27 -4.40 15.29 3.51
N GLY A 28 -3.72 14.68 4.46
CA GLY A 28 -3.54 13.25 4.57
C GLY A 28 -2.51 12.87 5.63
N MET A 29 -1.99 11.65 5.50
CA MET A 29 -1.02 11.10 6.43
C MET A 29 0.05 10.29 5.71
N SER A 30 1.21 10.18 6.33
CA SER A 30 2.30 9.26 5.99
C SER A 30 2.54 8.31 7.13
N ALA A 31 2.50 7.02 6.87
CA ALA A 31 2.88 5.97 7.81
C ALA A 31 4.22 5.37 7.39
N ILE A 32 5.21 5.41 8.28
CA ILE A 32 6.57 4.93 8.05
C ILE A 32 6.87 3.77 8.98
N VAL A 33 7.33 2.67 8.43
CA VAL A 33 7.81 1.50 9.17
C VAL A 33 9.24 1.21 8.77
N THR A 34 10.11 1.08 9.77
CA THR A 34 11.51 0.70 9.56
C THR A 34 11.77 -0.64 10.24
N ALA A 35 12.41 -1.56 9.56
CA ALA A 35 12.84 -2.84 10.09
C ALA A 35 14.32 -3.07 9.78
N LEU A 36 15.02 -3.72 10.70
CA LEU A 36 16.40 -4.17 10.53
C LEU A 36 16.40 -5.70 10.47
N THR A 37 16.93 -6.26 9.40
CA THR A 37 17.07 -7.72 9.27
C THR A 37 18.24 -8.23 10.10
N LYS A 38 18.30 -9.54 10.32
CA LYS A 38 19.42 -10.18 11.03
C LYS A 38 20.74 -10.05 10.26
N GLU A 39 20.67 -9.92 8.94
CA GLU A 39 21.81 -9.74 8.04
C GLU A 39 22.31 -8.29 7.99
N GLY A 40 21.66 -7.36 8.72
CA GLY A 40 22.05 -5.96 8.80
C GLY A 40 21.43 -5.09 7.70
N ILE A 41 20.46 -5.57 6.94
CA ILE A 41 19.77 -4.80 5.93
C ILE A 41 18.66 -3.97 6.59
N THR A 42 18.63 -2.66 6.32
CA THR A 42 17.53 -1.80 6.75
C THR A 42 16.45 -1.75 5.67
N LEU A 43 15.22 -2.07 6.05
CA LEU A 43 14.03 -1.94 5.22
C LEU A 43 13.22 -0.76 5.74
N GLU A 44 12.86 0.16 4.86
CA GLU A 44 11.94 1.25 5.18
C GLU A 44 10.78 1.24 4.18
N ALA A 45 9.57 1.26 4.69
CA ALA A 45 8.36 1.37 3.91
C ALA A 45 7.58 2.60 4.35
N GLU A 46 7.26 3.48 3.42
CA GLU A 46 6.38 4.63 3.61
C GLU A 46 5.10 4.45 2.81
N CYS A 47 3.96 4.55 3.48
CA CYS A 47 2.65 4.59 2.84
C CYS A 47 2.05 5.98 3.03
N ILE A 48 1.79 6.67 1.92
CA ILE A 48 1.22 8.02 1.92
C ILE A 48 -0.21 7.93 1.38
N GLY A 49 -1.18 8.32 2.21
CA GLY A 49 -2.57 8.52 1.80
C GLY A 49 -2.94 9.98 2.00
N LYS A 50 -3.20 10.71 0.91
CA LYS A 50 -3.55 12.12 0.96
C LYS A 50 -4.48 12.51 -0.18
N VAL A 51 -5.12 13.66 -0.06
CA VAL A 51 -5.79 14.31 -1.19
C VAL A 51 -4.70 14.84 -2.14
N TYR A 52 -4.78 14.44 -3.40
CA TYR A 52 -3.79 14.82 -4.41
C TYR A 52 -4.03 16.22 -4.95
N ASN A 53 -2.94 16.91 -5.22
CA ASN A 53 -2.93 18.09 -6.06
C ASN A 53 -3.10 17.66 -7.54
N LYS A 54 -3.38 18.61 -8.43
CA LYS A 54 -3.67 18.33 -9.84
C LYS A 54 -2.57 17.61 -10.61
N ASP A 55 -1.33 17.73 -10.16
CA ASP A 55 -0.15 17.14 -10.80
C ASP A 55 0.37 15.90 -10.05
N GLU A 56 -0.36 15.44 -9.03
CA GLU A 56 -0.02 14.26 -8.24
C GLU A 56 -0.91 13.07 -8.63
N PHE A 57 -0.35 11.89 -8.52
CA PHE A 57 -1.00 10.63 -8.85
C PHE A 57 -0.44 9.47 -8.01
N ASP A 58 -1.13 8.34 -8.02
CA ASP A 58 -0.65 7.12 -7.40
C ASP A 58 0.67 6.68 -8.00
N LYS A 59 1.65 6.37 -7.15
CA LYS A 59 2.92 5.78 -7.56
C LYS A 59 3.39 4.74 -6.55
N ASN A 60 4.12 3.77 -7.06
CA ASN A 60 4.85 2.81 -6.26
C ASN A 60 6.33 2.95 -6.61
N GLU A 61 7.16 3.22 -5.60
CA GLU A 61 8.58 3.52 -5.78
C GLU A 61 9.42 2.61 -4.88
N TRP A 62 10.37 1.94 -5.48
CA TRP A 62 11.32 1.06 -4.81
C TRP A 62 12.73 1.55 -5.06
N THR A 63 13.50 1.76 -4.01
CA THR A 63 14.91 2.10 -4.10
C THR A 63 15.75 1.12 -3.30
N ILE A 64 16.68 0.47 -3.96
CA ILE A 64 17.69 -0.39 -3.34
C ILE A 64 18.97 0.41 -3.25
N ILE A 65 19.41 0.68 -2.02
CA ILE A 65 20.68 1.38 -1.74
C ILE A 65 21.74 0.32 -1.50
N GLY A 66 22.49 0.00 -2.54
CA GLY A 66 23.50 -1.04 -2.53
C GLY A 66 24.41 -0.93 -3.76
N GLU A 67 25.07 -2.02 -4.11
CA GLU A 67 25.97 -2.12 -5.27
C GLU A 67 25.41 -3.13 -6.27
N PRO A 68 24.81 -2.70 -7.42
CA PRO A 68 24.55 -1.31 -7.82
C PRO A 68 23.33 -0.70 -7.12
N LYS A 69 23.29 0.64 -7.01
CA LYS A 69 22.08 1.35 -6.60
C LYS A 69 21.02 1.21 -7.71
N THR A 70 19.82 0.79 -7.33
CA THR A 70 18.74 0.53 -8.29
C THR A 70 17.44 1.18 -7.80
N SER A 71 16.69 1.79 -8.73
CA SER A 71 15.33 2.31 -8.44
C SER A 71 14.36 1.85 -9.50
N VAL A 72 13.14 1.53 -9.08
CA VAL A 72 12.00 1.20 -9.93
C VAL A 72 10.84 2.08 -9.53
N ILE A 73 10.20 2.73 -10.49
CA ILE A 73 9.02 3.58 -10.26
C ILE A 73 7.91 3.08 -11.17
N ILE A 74 6.76 2.80 -10.56
CA ILE A 74 5.53 2.45 -11.26
C ILE A 74 4.58 3.63 -11.09
N ASN A 75 4.28 4.32 -12.17
CA ASN A 75 3.36 5.44 -12.19
C ASN A 75 1.94 4.96 -12.52
N ASN A 76 0.95 5.56 -11.87
CA ASN A 76 -0.47 5.28 -12.07
C ASN A 76 -0.82 3.78 -12.03
N PRO A 77 -0.40 3.03 -10.98
CA PRO A 77 -0.85 1.66 -10.84
C PRO A 77 -2.38 1.63 -10.72
N SER A 78 -3.01 0.61 -11.27
CA SER A 78 -4.45 0.38 -11.12
C SER A 78 -4.78 -0.03 -9.69
N THR A 79 -4.76 0.92 -8.76
CA THR A 79 -4.78 0.67 -7.30
C THR A 79 -6.05 -0.07 -6.87
N VAL A 80 -7.20 0.26 -7.48
CA VAL A 80 -8.48 -0.39 -7.17
C VAL A 80 -8.48 -1.84 -7.60
N GLU A 81 -8.09 -2.10 -8.86
CA GLU A 81 -8.03 -3.46 -9.43
C GLU A 81 -7.01 -4.33 -8.71
N LEU A 82 -5.84 -3.78 -8.36
CA LEU A 82 -4.81 -4.48 -7.59
C LEU A 82 -5.33 -4.87 -6.20
N THR A 83 -6.00 -3.96 -5.51
CA THR A 83 -6.61 -4.25 -4.20
C THR A 83 -7.71 -5.31 -4.31
N CYS A 84 -8.57 -5.23 -5.32
CA CYS A 84 -9.58 -6.24 -5.58
C CYS A 84 -8.96 -7.61 -5.88
N ALA A 85 -7.91 -7.65 -6.70
CA ALA A 85 -7.18 -8.87 -7.01
C ALA A 85 -6.56 -9.52 -5.77
N ASP A 86 -5.96 -8.72 -4.89
CA ASP A 86 -5.41 -9.21 -3.62
C ASP A 86 -6.48 -9.85 -2.74
N ILE A 87 -7.65 -9.21 -2.61
CA ILE A 87 -8.77 -9.75 -1.83
C ILE A 87 -9.28 -11.06 -2.44
N VAL A 88 -9.52 -11.08 -3.74
CA VAL A 88 -10.02 -12.27 -4.46
C VAL A 88 -9.05 -13.43 -4.34
N ASN A 89 -7.76 -13.19 -4.53
CA ASN A 89 -6.72 -14.22 -4.41
C ASN A 89 -6.59 -14.79 -2.98
N ARG A 90 -7.03 -14.04 -1.95
CA ARG A 90 -7.05 -14.48 -0.54
C ARG A 90 -8.26 -15.33 -0.15
N ILE A 91 -9.32 -15.35 -0.94
CA ILE A 91 -10.56 -16.10 -0.60
C ILE A 91 -10.27 -17.56 -0.28
N PRO A 92 -9.54 -18.34 -1.10
CA PRO A 92 -9.23 -19.73 -0.78
C PRO A 92 -8.42 -19.89 0.51
N ASP A 93 -7.48 -19.00 0.76
CA ASP A 93 -6.65 -19.04 1.98
C ASP A 93 -7.50 -18.85 3.24
N VAL A 94 -8.48 -17.94 3.19
CA VAL A 94 -9.39 -17.67 4.31
C VAL A 94 -10.34 -18.87 4.53
N ILE A 95 -10.87 -19.46 3.45
CA ILE A 95 -11.78 -20.63 3.54
C ILE A 95 -11.04 -21.83 4.16
N ASN A 96 -9.80 -22.07 3.78
CA ASN A 96 -8.98 -23.18 4.27
C ASN A 96 -8.31 -22.89 5.63
N ALA A 97 -8.43 -21.69 6.17
CA ALA A 97 -7.86 -21.34 7.47
C ALA A 97 -8.63 -21.96 8.64
N PRO A 98 -7.97 -22.16 9.79
CA PRO A 98 -8.68 -22.53 11.02
C PRO A 98 -9.73 -21.48 11.39
N ALA A 99 -10.84 -21.93 12.00
CA ALA A 99 -11.89 -21.03 12.48
C ALA A 99 -11.34 -20.02 13.49
N GLY A 100 -11.69 -18.74 13.32
CA GLY A 100 -11.28 -17.64 14.19
C GLY A 100 -10.59 -16.51 13.45
N PHE A 101 -10.00 -15.59 14.21
CA PHE A 101 -9.20 -14.49 13.65
C PHE A 101 -7.81 -14.96 13.22
N ILE A 102 -7.44 -14.68 11.97
CA ILE A 102 -6.10 -14.94 11.44
C ILE A 102 -5.50 -13.65 10.85
N SER A 103 -4.28 -13.32 11.24
CA SER A 103 -3.55 -12.20 10.66
C SER A 103 -2.88 -12.61 9.35
N THR A 104 -2.69 -11.65 8.44
CA THR A 104 -2.02 -11.87 7.15
C THR A 104 -0.64 -12.50 7.31
N SER A 105 0.10 -12.16 8.38
CA SER A 105 1.42 -12.72 8.67
C SER A 105 1.42 -14.23 9.00
N LYS A 106 0.25 -14.81 9.28
CA LYS A 106 0.07 -16.24 9.56
C LYS A 106 -0.57 -17.00 8.39
N MET A 107 -0.94 -16.29 7.34
CA MET A 107 -1.44 -16.90 6.10
C MET A 107 -0.28 -17.32 5.20
N PRO A 108 -0.51 -18.22 4.23
CA PRO A 108 0.43 -18.49 3.15
C PRO A 108 0.81 -17.22 2.40
N GLU A 109 1.93 -17.24 1.69
CA GLU A 109 2.27 -16.14 0.77
C GLU A 109 1.16 -15.93 -0.24
N LEU A 110 0.86 -14.65 -0.53
CA LEU A 110 -0.12 -14.30 -1.53
C LEU A 110 0.40 -14.73 -2.91
N SER A 111 -0.40 -15.51 -3.63
CA SER A 111 -0.07 -15.96 -4.97
C SER A 111 -1.23 -15.72 -5.92
N TYR A 112 -0.92 -15.50 -7.19
CA TYR A 112 -1.93 -15.42 -8.23
C TYR A 112 -2.67 -16.74 -8.39
N ARG A 113 -3.99 -16.65 -8.56
CA ARG A 113 -4.86 -17.77 -8.85
C ARG A 113 -5.13 -17.77 -10.36
N LEU A 114 -4.60 -18.76 -11.06
CA LEU A 114 -4.68 -18.88 -12.54
C LEU A 114 -5.91 -19.66 -13.00
N ASN A 115 -6.50 -20.44 -12.11
CA ASN A 115 -7.68 -21.27 -12.35
C ASN A 115 -8.89 -20.73 -11.57
N ASP A 116 -10.05 -21.35 -11.75
CA ASP A 116 -11.23 -21.02 -11.00
C ASP A 116 -11.00 -21.21 -9.49
N LEU A 117 -11.56 -20.30 -8.67
CA LEU A 117 -11.30 -20.28 -7.22
C LEU A 117 -11.68 -21.58 -6.52
N ASN A 118 -12.70 -22.30 -7.01
CA ASN A 118 -13.13 -23.59 -6.47
C ASN A 118 -12.05 -24.68 -6.57
N GLU A 119 -11.08 -24.57 -7.45
CA GLU A 119 -9.97 -25.51 -7.54
C GLU A 119 -8.97 -25.38 -6.38
N TYR A 120 -8.99 -24.24 -5.70
CA TYR A 120 -8.10 -23.95 -4.57
C TYR A 120 -8.75 -24.17 -3.20
N ILE A 121 -10.05 -24.49 -3.17
CA ILE A 121 -10.81 -24.73 -1.93
C ILE A 121 -10.83 -26.24 -1.66
N LYS A 122 -10.40 -26.64 -0.46
CA LYS A 122 -10.36 -28.05 -0.02
C LYS A 122 -11.50 -28.34 0.92
#